data_a0a024fdd8bdca7b4804fcf5c20ddf66
#
_entry.id   a0a024fdd8bdca7b4804fcf5c20ddf66
#
_cell.length_a   1.000
_cell.length_b   1.000
_cell.length_c   1.000
_cell.angle_alpha   90.00
_cell.angle_beta   90.00
_cell.angle_gamma   90.00
#
_symmetry.space_group_name_H-M   'P 1'
#
loop_
_entity.id
_entity.type
_entity.pdbx_description
1 polymer ?
#
loop_
_entity_poly.entity_id
_entity_poly.type
_entity_poly.pdbx_seq_one_letter_code
_entity_poly.pdbx_strand_id
1 'polypeptide(L)'
;LSDGQHNFSVTATDAVGNTSAASTISAIVVDTVAPLAPGALAVVNVGTLVTGTAEAGSTVTITTSGGTVLGTATVDGSGHFSVPLSPAQTNGETLTAYATDKAGNLGASASITAPFTTLPNAPVIATVSDDAGTLKGTLSNGQTTDDTTPTLAGTAQPGSTVTLYNNGVLIGTTLADGSGNWSFTTPAMGEGSHAFTATATNGSGTGPVSAAMTVIVDTTAPNAPTGQFNADGSVLTGQAEAGSTVTIRLPDGTTYTATANASGSYSLTFVNKQTDGGTLTLTATDTAGNTSLPGQVLAPNL
;
A
#
# COMPACT_ATOMS: atom_id res chain seq x y z
N LEU A 1 -47.40 -11.59 -19.80
CA LEU A 1 -47.14 -11.99 -21.17
C LEU A 1 -45.76 -12.66 -21.21
N SER A 2 -45.66 -13.74 -22.01
CA SER A 2 -44.36 -14.37 -22.29
C SER A 2 -43.54 -13.50 -23.27
N ASP A 3 -42.25 -13.77 -23.37
CA ASP A 3 -41.41 -13.15 -24.37
C ASP A 3 -41.96 -13.42 -25.80
N GLY A 4 -41.84 -12.46 -26.69
CA GLY A 4 -42.30 -12.50 -28.07
C GLY A 4 -43.28 -11.42 -28.43
N GLN A 5 -43.76 -11.49 -29.66
CA GLN A 5 -44.70 -10.53 -30.22
C GLN A 5 -46.14 -10.84 -29.77
N HIS A 6 -46.84 -9.85 -29.24
CA HIS A 6 -48.23 -9.90 -28.82
C HIS A 6 -49.06 -8.93 -29.63
N ASN A 7 -50.11 -9.45 -30.30
CA ASN A 7 -51.06 -8.66 -31.08
C ASN A 7 -52.34 -8.52 -30.25
N PHE A 8 -52.80 -7.27 -30.09
CA PHE A 8 -54.03 -6.96 -29.37
C PHE A 8 -55.11 -6.51 -30.36
N SER A 9 -56.32 -6.84 -30.05
CA SER A 9 -57.46 -6.31 -30.77
C SER A 9 -58.51 -5.79 -29.77
N VAL A 10 -59.19 -4.74 -30.12
CA VAL A 10 -60.26 -4.12 -29.33
C VAL A 10 -61.55 -4.11 -30.14
N THR A 11 -62.62 -4.54 -29.53
CA THR A 11 -63.98 -4.40 -30.06
C THR A 11 -64.80 -3.55 -29.12
N ALA A 12 -65.76 -2.81 -29.62
CA ALA A 12 -66.76 -2.08 -28.81
C ALA A 12 -68.11 -2.77 -28.99
N THR A 13 -68.85 -3.03 -27.88
CA THR A 13 -70.18 -3.59 -27.92
C THR A 13 -71.17 -2.58 -27.33
N ASP A 14 -72.25 -2.30 -28.07
CA ASP A 14 -73.31 -1.38 -27.62
C ASP A 14 -74.22 -2.04 -26.59
N ALA A 15 -75.20 -1.24 -26.03
CA ALA A 15 -76.04 -1.70 -24.96
C ALA A 15 -77.09 -2.75 -25.41
N VAL A 16 -77.24 -2.98 -26.73
CA VAL A 16 -78.15 -3.97 -27.29
C VAL A 16 -77.43 -5.19 -27.85
N GLY A 17 -76.08 -5.26 -27.64
CA GLY A 17 -75.25 -6.44 -27.99
C GLY A 17 -74.59 -6.43 -29.36
N ASN A 18 -74.65 -5.35 -30.14
CA ASN A 18 -73.95 -5.22 -31.42
C ASN A 18 -72.46 -4.96 -31.18
N THR A 19 -71.58 -5.77 -31.73
CA THR A 19 -70.14 -5.65 -31.58
C THR A 19 -69.48 -5.09 -32.86
N SER A 20 -68.61 -4.09 -32.73
CA SER A 20 -67.86 -3.52 -33.85
C SER A 20 -66.85 -4.52 -34.41
N ALA A 21 -66.38 -4.25 -35.64
CA ALA A 21 -65.20 -4.92 -36.14
C ALA A 21 -64.02 -4.69 -35.18
N ALA A 22 -63.16 -5.68 -35.04
CA ALA A 22 -61.96 -5.58 -34.21
C ALA A 22 -60.98 -4.55 -34.83
N SER A 23 -60.48 -3.63 -34.03
CA SER A 23 -59.30 -2.82 -34.39
C SER A 23 -58.04 -3.55 -34.00
N THR A 24 -56.99 -3.44 -34.78
CA THR A 24 -55.64 -3.92 -34.42
C THR A 24 -54.85 -2.77 -33.89
N ILE A 25 -54.22 -2.96 -32.71
CA ILE A 25 -53.21 -2.06 -32.20
C ILE A 25 -51.84 -2.54 -32.73
N SER A 26 -50.84 -1.69 -32.80
CA SER A 26 -49.47 -2.06 -33.14
C SER A 26 -49.01 -3.20 -32.23
N ALA A 27 -48.30 -4.17 -32.79
CA ALA A 27 -47.73 -5.27 -32.02
C ALA A 27 -46.81 -4.78 -30.90
N ILE A 28 -46.98 -5.31 -29.73
CA ILE A 28 -46.07 -5.12 -28.59
C ILE A 28 -45.11 -6.32 -28.54
N VAL A 29 -43.82 -6.07 -28.45
CA VAL A 29 -42.82 -7.11 -28.23
C VAL A 29 -42.46 -7.09 -26.74
N VAL A 30 -42.65 -8.22 -26.09
CA VAL A 30 -42.16 -8.45 -24.71
C VAL A 30 -40.82 -9.16 -24.81
N ASP A 31 -39.82 -8.62 -24.17
CA ASP A 31 -38.47 -9.19 -24.08
C ASP A 31 -37.94 -8.96 -22.64
N THR A 32 -37.69 -10.05 -21.94
CA THR A 32 -37.17 -10.06 -20.56
C THR A 32 -35.82 -10.75 -20.45
N VAL A 33 -35.22 -11.13 -21.59
CA VAL A 33 -33.94 -11.83 -21.66
C VAL A 33 -32.81 -10.81 -21.80
N ALA A 34 -31.96 -10.69 -20.75
CA ALA A 34 -30.81 -9.81 -20.82
C ALA A 34 -29.74 -10.32 -21.81
N PRO A 35 -29.01 -9.43 -22.47
CA PRO A 35 -27.87 -9.78 -23.29
C PRO A 35 -26.78 -10.52 -22.55
N LEU A 36 -25.99 -11.34 -23.27
CA LEU A 36 -24.77 -11.90 -22.72
C LEU A 36 -23.74 -10.79 -22.48
N ALA A 37 -22.77 -11.05 -21.57
CA ALA A 37 -21.64 -10.15 -21.36
C ALA A 37 -20.89 -9.90 -22.66
N PRO A 38 -20.44 -8.64 -22.92
CA PRO A 38 -19.60 -8.33 -24.06
C PRO A 38 -18.33 -9.19 -24.10
N GLY A 39 -17.93 -9.63 -25.30
CA GLY A 39 -16.79 -10.50 -25.52
C GLY A 39 -15.75 -9.89 -26.45
N ALA A 40 -14.61 -10.60 -26.64
CA ALA A 40 -13.51 -10.20 -27.51
C ALA A 40 -13.07 -8.74 -27.31
N LEU A 41 -13.06 -8.27 -26.05
CA LEU A 41 -12.74 -6.89 -25.72
C LEU A 41 -11.29 -6.55 -26.05
N ALA A 42 -11.05 -5.41 -26.69
CA ALA A 42 -9.72 -4.84 -26.92
C ALA A 42 -9.74 -3.32 -26.73
N VAL A 43 -8.76 -2.78 -26.00
CA VAL A 43 -8.49 -1.34 -25.94
C VAL A 43 -7.45 -1.00 -26.99
N VAL A 44 -7.82 -0.15 -27.92
CA VAL A 44 -6.99 0.20 -29.09
C VAL A 44 -6.82 1.72 -29.23
N ASN A 45 -6.07 2.16 -30.24
CA ASN A 45 -5.84 3.59 -30.54
C ASN A 45 -5.33 4.37 -29.31
N VAL A 46 -4.32 3.82 -28.62
CA VAL A 46 -3.71 4.48 -27.46
C VAL A 46 -4.75 4.82 -26.36
N GLY A 47 -5.60 3.83 -26.05
CA GLY A 47 -6.58 3.99 -24.96
C GLY A 47 -7.81 4.84 -25.28
N THR A 48 -8.05 5.21 -26.54
CA THR A 48 -9.19 6.06 -26.92
C THR A 48 -10.39 5.30 -27.50
N LEU A 49 -10.26 3.98 -27.70
CA LEU A 49 -11.30 3.16 -28.29
C LEU A 49 -11.35 1.77 -27.66
N VAL A 50 -12.54 1.30 -27.29
CA VAL A 50 -12.79 -0.10 -26.96
C VAL A 50 -13.58 -0.75 -28.08
N THR A 51 -13.09 -1.89 -28.58
CA THR A 51 -13.78 -2.73 -29.56
C THR A 51 -14.12 -4.08 -28.93
N GLY A 52 -15.11 -4.76 -29.50
CA GLY A 52 -15.53 -6.08 -29.05
C GLY A 52 -16.77 -6.60 -29.76
N THR A 53 -17.38 -7.63 -29.15
CA THR A 53 -18.61 -8.24 -29.62
C THR A 53 -19.68 -8.23 -28.55
N ALA A 54 -20.94 -8.06 -28.91
CA ALA A 54 -22.10 -8.17 -28.06
C ALA A 54 -23.34 -8.48 -28.88
N GLU A 55 -24.51 -8.56 -28.26
CA GLU A 55 -25.78 -8.81 -28.97
C GLU A 55 -26.08 -7.70 -29.96
N ALA A 56 -26.38 -8.08 -31.20
CA ALA A 56 -26.67 -7.15 -32.32
C ALA A 56 -27.85 -6.24 -31.96
N GLY A 57 -27.64 -4.93 -32.12
CA GLY A 57 -28.63 -3.89 -31.84
C GLY A 57 -28.73 -3.48 -30.36
N SER A 58 -27.99 -4.11 -29.43
CA SER A 58 -27.85 -3.66 -28.05
C SER A 58 -26.96 -2.40 -27.97
N THR A 59 -26.96 -1.72 -26.84
CA THR A 59 -26.06 -0.61 -26.53
C THR A 59 -25.01 -1.08 -25.57
N VAL A 60 -23.74 -1.01 -25.96
CA VAL A 60 -22.61 -1.27 -25.07
C VAL A 60 -22.21 0.02 -24.36
N THR A 61 -22.04 -0.04 -23.04
CA THR A 61 -21.54 1.03 -22.18
C THR A 61 -20.21 0.61 -21.57
N ILE A 62 -19.22 1.51 -21.66
CA ILE A 62 -17.91 1.33 -20.99
C ILE A 62 -17.82 2.28 -19.82
N THR A 63 -17.45 1.74 -18.64
CA THR A 63 -17.28 2.51 -17.41
C THR A 63 -15.90 2.27 -16.78
N THR A 64 -15.47 3.19 -15.91
CA THR A 64 -14.38 2.95 -14.97
C THR A 64 -14.81 1.94 -13.89
N SER A 65 -13.88 1.43 -13.10
CA SER A 65 -14.18 0.60 -11.92
C SER A 65 -15.06 1.32 -10.89
N GLY A 66 -15.05 2.66 -10.86
CA GLY A 66 -15.92 3.51 -10.03
C GLY A 66 -17.30 3.80 -10.64
N GLY A 67 -17.64 3.22 -11.80
CA GLY A 67 -18.94 3.38 -12.44
C GLY A 67 -19.10 4.63 -13.33
N THR A 68 -18.05 5.45 -13.50
CA THR A 68 -18.09 6.60 -14.39
C THR A 68 -18.15 6.13 -15.85
N VAL A 69 -19.15 6.58 -16.60
CA VAL A 69 -19.30 6.25 -18.03
C VAL A 69 -18.23 6.97 -18.85
N LEU A 70 -17.49 6.20 -19.63
CA LEU A 70 -16.44 6.69 -20.54
C LEU A 70 -16.92 6.80 -21.99
N GLY A 71 -17.93 6.02 -22.37
CA GLY A 71 -18.51 6.03 -23.69
C GLY A 71 -19.55 4.94 -23.90
N THR A 72 -20.33 5.09 -24.96
CA THR A 72 -21.35 4.13 -25.38
C THR A 72 -21.35 3.97 -26.89
N ALA A 73 -21.77 2.81 -27.41
CA ALA A 73 -22.02 2.59 -28.82
C ALA A 73 -23.07 1.50 -29.03
N THR A 74 -23.81 1.59 -30.13
CA THR A 74 -24.73 0.53 -30.60
C THR A 74 -23.96 -0.55 -31.31
N VAL A 75 -24.27 -1.81 -31.00
CA VAL A 75 -23.70 -2.99 -31.63
C VAL A 75 -24.31 -3.14 -33.02
N ASP A 76 -23.46 -3.36 -34.02
CA ASP A 76 -23.89 -3.53 -35.42
C ASP A 76 -24.62 -4.87 -35.65
N GLY A 77 -25.16 -5.04 -36.91
CA GLY A 77 -25.88 -6.25 -37.27
C GLY A 77 -25.02 -7.52 -37.32
N SER A 78 -23.68 -7.39 -37.26
CA SER A 78 -22.73 -8.50 -37.23
C SER A 78 -22.29 -8.83 -35.78
N GLY A 79 -22.82 -8.09 -34.80
CA GLY A 79 -22.48 -8.26 -33.40
C GLY A 79 -21.18 -7.56 -32.95
N HIS A 80 -20.63 -6.64 -33.75
CA HIS A 80 -19.43 -5.89 -33.40
C HIS A 80 -19.76 -4.47 -32.91
N PHE A 81 -18.91 -3.94 -32.03
CA PHE A 81 -19.00 -2.58 -31.55
C PHE A 81 -17.63 -1.88 -31.48
N SER A 82 -17.69 -0.55 -31.50
CA SER A 82 -16.54 0.33 -31.25
C SER A 82 -17.00 1.50 -30.39
N VAL A 83 -16.53 1.60 -29.18
CA VAL A 83 -16.89 2.65 -28.21
C VAL A 83 -15.72 3.63 -28.06
N PRO A 84 -15.86 4.88 -28.56
CA PRO A 84 -14.89 5.93 -28.26
C PRO A 84 -14.89 6.24 -26.76
N LEU A 85 -13.69 6.38 -26.17
CA LEU A 85 -13.51 6.70 -24.76
C LEU A 85 -13.14 8.17 -24.57
N SER A 86 -13.75 8.82 -23.60
CA SER A 86 -13.40 10.16 -23.15
C SER A 86 -13.49 10.24 -21.62
N PRO A 87 -12.38 10.54 -20.92
CA PRO A 87 -10.99 10.67 -21.43
C PRO A 87 -10.39 9.35 -21.92
N ALA A 88 -9.26 9.43 -22.63
CA ALA A 88 -8.46 8.25 -23.00
C ALA A 88 -7.97 7.52 -21.76
N GLN A 89 -7.92 6.19 -21.80
CA GLN A 89 -7.51 5.32 -20.70
C GLN A 89 -6.14 4.72 -21.03
N THR A 90 -5.10 5.16 -20.33
CA THR A 90 -3.69 4.95 -20.76
C THR A 90 -2.73 4.50 -19.65
N ASN A 91 -3.26 4.24 -18.46
CA ASN A 91 -2.45 3.94 -17.26
C ASN A 91 -2.81 2.62 -16.57
N GLY A 92 -3.27 1.63 -17.35
CA GLY A 92 -3.63 0.33 -16.81
C GLY A 92 -4.95 0.30 -16.03
N GLU A 93 -5.83 1.28 -16.27
CA GLU A 93 -7.15 1.33 -15.64
C GLU A 93 -7.97 0.10 -16.01
N THR A 94 -8.70 -0.45 -15.02
CA THR A 94 -9.69 -1.49 -15.28
C THR A 94 -10.98 -0.87 -15.76
N LEU A 95 -11.42 -1.27 -16.96
CA LEU A 95 -12.66 -0.85 -17.59
C LEU A 95 -13.68 -1.97 -17.50
N THR A 96 -14.94 -1.60 -17.31
CA THR A 96 -16.07 -2.53 -17.31
C THR A 96 -16.99 -2.25 -18.49
N ALA A 97 -17.32 -3.29 -19.24
CA ALA A 97 -18.24 -3.26 -20.37
C ALA A 97 -19.52 -4.03 -20.03
N TYR A 98 -20.67 -3.48 -20.35
CA TYR A 98 -21.95 -4.19 -20.30
C TYR A 98 -22.84 -3.79 -21.47
N ALA A 99 -23.73 -4.69 -21.88
CA ALA A 99 -24.68 -4.47 -22.93
C ALA A 99 -26.09 -4.30 -22.35
N THR A 100 -26.88 -3.38 -22.95
CA THR A 100 -28.30 -3.21 -22.66
C THR A 100 -29.07 -3.37 -23.99
N ASP A 101 -30.05 -4.25 -24.04
CA ASP A 101 -30.87 -4.45 -25.21
C ASP A 101 -31.87 -3.30 -25.45
N LYS A 102 -32.66 -3.43 -26.53
CA LYS A 102 -33.68 -2.43 -26.87
C LYS A 102 -34.87 -2.42 -25.90
N ALA A 103 -35.11 -3.50 -25.18
CA ALA A 103 -36.17 -3.61 -24.16
C ALA A 103 -35.75 -3.02 -22.82
N GLY A 104 -34.45 -2.75 -22.63
CA GLY A 104 -33.88 -2.18 -21.41
C GLY A 104 -33.31 -3.24 -20.47
N ASN A 105 -33.20 -4.51 -20.84
CA ASN A 105 -32.60 -5.54 -20.01
C ASN A 105 -31.09 -5.37 -20.01
N LEU A 106 -30.52 -5.28 -18.79
CA LEU A 106 -29.09 -5.11 -18.57
C LEU A 106 -28.38 -6.47 -18.46
N GLY A 107 -27.43 -6.71 -19.34
CA GLY A 107 -26.58 -7.92 -19.34
C GLY A 107 -25.50 -7.92 -18.28
N ALA A 108 -24.88 -9.10 -18.11
CA ALA A 108 -23.70 -9.23 -17.27
C ALA A 108 -22.53 -8.40 -17.81
N SER A 109 -21.61 -8.02 -16.92
CA SER A 109 -20.43 -7.22 -17.29
C SER A 109 -19.23 -8.10 -17.64
N ALA A 110 -18.32 -7.56 -18.46
CA ALA A 110 -16.98 -8.05 -18.71
C ALA A 110 -15.97 -6.96 -18.42
N SER A 111 -14.73 -7.32 -18.05
CA SER A 111 -13.68 -6.36 -17.73
C SER A 111 -12.51 -6.48 -18.70
N ILE A 112 -11.83 -5.35 -18.93
CA ILE A 112 -10.61 -5.26 -19.72
C ILE A 112 -9.68 -4.21 -19.08
N THR A 113 -8.36 -4.41 -19.19
CA THR A 113 -7.36 -3.45 -18.70
C THR A 113 -6.88 -2.57 -19.84
N ALA A 114 -6.87 -1.26 -19.63
CA ALA A 114 -6.31 -0.30 -20.56
C ALA A 114 -4.78 -0.45 -20.68
N PRO A 115 -4.17 -0.12 -21.83
CA PRO A 115 -2.72 -0.18 -21.98
C PRO A 115 -2.03 0.92 -21.16
N PHE A 116 -0.78 0.65 -20.75
CA PHE A 116 0.13 1.72 -20.36
C PHE A 116 0.78 2.31 -21.61
N THR A 117 0.86 3.62 -21.71
CA THR A 117 1.43 4.34 -22.87
C THR A 117 2.67 5.15 -22.53
N THR A 118 2.96 5.31 -21.24
CA THR A 118 4.13 6.01 -20.73
C THR A 118 4.85 5.17 -19.69
N LEU A 119 6.16 5.38 -19.57
CA LEU A 119 6.93 4.81 -18.47
C LEU A 119 6.39 5.31 -17.12
N PRO A 120 6.45 4.49 -16.05
CA PRO A 120 6.10 4.95 -14.71
C PRO A 120 7.03 6.08 -14.26
N ASN A 121 6.53 6.97 -13.41
CA ASN A 121 7.39 7.85 -12.64
C ASN A 121 8.24 7.06 -11.64
N ALA A 122 9.32 7.67 -11.14
CA ALA A 122 10.11 7.10 -10.06
C ALA A 122 9.21 6.78 -8.86
N PRO A 123 9.31 5.59 -8.26
CA PRO A 123 8.61 5.28 -7.01
C PRO A 123 9.05 6.21 -5.88
N VAL A 124 8.22 6.30 -4.85
CA VAL A 124 8.57 6.94 -3.58
C VAL A 124 8.71 5.86 -2.52
N ILE A 125 9.85 5.80 -1.83
CA ILE A 125 10.00 5.07 -0.57
C ILE A 125 9.60 6.06 0.53
N ALA A 126 8.38 5.90 1.07
CA ALA A 126 7.81 6.85 2.02
C ALA A 126 8.20 6.53 3.45
N THR A 127 8.29 5.26 3.79
CA THR A 127 8.60 4.78 5.14
C THR A 127 9.49 3.55 5.11
N VAL A 128 10.34 3.45 6.13
CA VAL A 128 11.02 2.22 6.54
C VAL A 128 10.60 1.98 7.98
N SER A 129 10.06 0.80 8.28
CA SER A 129 9.55 0.47 9.61
C SER A 129 10.42 -0.57 10.26
N ASP A 130 10.78 -0.29 11.50
CA ASP A 130 11.43 -1.17 12.47
C ASP A 130 10.35 -1.85 13.31
N ASP A 131 10.34 -3.17 13.38
CA ASP A 131 9.44 -3.96 14.23
C ASP A 131 10.19 -4.88 15.20
N ALA A 132 11.51 -4.80 15.23
CA ALA A 132 12.39 -5.57 16.13
C ALA A 132 12.68 -4.85 17.45
N GLY A 133 13.33 -5.54 18.37
CA GLY A 133 13.89 -5.02 19.61
C GLY A 133 12.96 -4.20 20.49
N THR A 134 13.55 -3.19 21.12
CA THR A 134 12.86 -2.32 22.10
C THR A 134 12.44 -0.97 21.53
N LEU A 135 13.13 -0.46 20.51
CA LEU A 135 12.84 0.78 19.81
C LEU A 135 12.17 0.44 18.47
N LYS A 136 10.85 0.55 18.42
CA LYS A 136 10.06 0.22 17.24
C LYS A 136 9.42 1.45 16.62
N GLY A 137 9.22 1.44 15.31
CA GLY A 137 8.51 2.49 14.62
C GLY A 137 9.07 2.85 13.25
N THR A 138 8.68 4.02 12.75
CA THR A 138 9.14 4.52 11.46
C THR A 138 10.53 5.15 11.59
N LEU A 139 11.45 4.70 10.75
CA LEU A 139 12.80 5.21 10.68
C LEU A 139 12.90 6.44 9.77
N SER A 140 13.65 7.43 10.22
CA SER A 140 14.07 8.56 9.38
C SER A 140 15.30 8.20 8.55
N ASN A 141 15.54 8.93 7.47
CA ASN A 141 16.72 8.73 6.63
C ASN A 141 18.02 8.90 7.42
N GLY A 142 18.87 7.90 7.40
CA GLY A 142 20.14 7.83 8.13
C GLY A 142 20.03 7.34 9.58
N GLN A 143 18.84 6.94 10.05
CA GLN A 143 18.64 6.43 11.40
C GLN A 143 19.15 4.99 11.55
N THR A 144 19.56 4.65 12.77
CA THR A 144 20.03 3.32 13.16
C THR A 144 18.87 2.45 13.67
N THR A 145 18.95 1.14 13.45
CA THR A 145 17.95 0.14 13.82
C THR A 145 18.61 -1.20 14.16
N ASP A 146 18.05 -1.95 15.11
CA ASP A 146 18.40 -3.35 15.37
C ASP A 146 17.61 -4.33 14.52
N ASP A 147 16.68 -3.83 13.69
CA ASP A 147 15.90 -4.65 12.76
C ASP A 147 16.72 -4.98 11.51
N THR A 148 17.01 -6.27 11.33
CA THR A 148 17.72 -6.78 10.14
C THR A 148 16.79 -6.99 8.95
N THR A 149 15.46 -6.90 9.12
CA THR A 149 14.44 -7.18 8.11
C THR A 149 13.38 -6.07 8.01
N PRO A 150 13.76 -4.77 8.03
CA PRO A 150 12.78 -3.69 8.05
C PRO A 150 11.84 -3.73 6.85
N THR A 151 10.62 -3.23 7.08
CA THR A 151 9.60 -3.15 6.03
C THR A 151 9.62 -1.79 5.37
N LEU A 152 9.85 -1.77 4.05
CA LEU A 152 9.74 -0.61 3.19
C LEU A 152 8.30 -0.45 2.73
N ALA A 153 7.79 0.78 2.72
CA ALA A 153 6.50 1.07 2.11
C ALA A 153 6.53 2.40 1.36
N GLY A 154 5.65 2.54 0.38
CA GLY A 154 5.65 3.75 -0.43
C GLY A 154 4.59 3.74 -1.52
N THR A 155 4.82 4.58 -2.54
CA THR A 155 3.90 4.72 -3.67
C THR A 155 4.62 4.57 -5.00
N ALA A 156 3.88 4.06 -5.99
CA ALA A 156 4.30 3.93 -7.38
C ALA A 156 3.06 4.06 -8.28
N GLN A 157 3.22 3.98 -9.59
CA GLN A 157 2.09 3.92 -10.50
C GLN A 157 1.23 2.68 -10.19
N PRO A 158 -0.11 2.82 -10.05
CA PRO A 158 -1.00 1.69 -9.83
C PRO A 158 -0.76 0.55 -10.82
N GLY A 159 -0.71 -0.70 -10.31
CA GLY A 159 -0.50 -1.89 -11.13
C GLY A 159 0.91 -2.08 -11.67
N SER A 160 1.88 -1.19 -11.37
CA SER A 160 3.28 -1.39 -11.75
C SER A 160 3.99 -2.37 -10.81
N THR A 161 4.97 -3.08 -11.34
CA THR A 161 5.91 -3.88 -10.54
C THR A 161 6.99 -2.97 -9.99
N VAL A 162 7.10 -2.90 -8.66
CA VAL A 162 8.16 -2.17 -7.95
C VAL A 162 9.31 -3.13 -7.68
N THR A 163 10.49 -2.78 -8.17
CA THR A 163 11.73 -3.54 -7.97
C THR A 163 12.62 -2.80 -6.97
N LEU A 164 13.03 -3.49 -5.90
CA LEU A 164 13.76 -2.93 -4.77
C LEU A 164 15.24 -3.31 -4.84
N TYR A 165 16.10 -2.36 -4.47
CA TYR A 165 17.55 -2.52 -4.42
C TYR A 165 18.09 -2.05 -3.08
N ASN A 166 19.10 -2.75 -2.57
CA ASN A 166 19.91 -2.36 -1.41
C ASN A 166 21.37 -2.18 -1.89
N ASN A 167 21.91 -0.98 -1.73
CA ASN A 167 23.25 -0.63 -2.23
C ASN A 167 23.46 -0.99 -3.72
N GLY A 168 22.39 -0.83 -4.55
CA GLY A 168 22.38 -1.18 -5.96
C GLY A 168 22.20 -2.67 -6.28
N VAL A 169 22.13 -3.54 -5.29
CA VAL A 169 21.86 -4.98 -5.46
C VAL A 169 20.37 -5.23 -5.37
N LEU A 170 19.82 -5.99 -6.32
CA LEU A 170 18.41 -6.42 -6.32
C LEU A 170 18.10 -7.25 -5.06
N ILE A 171 17.07 -6.84 -4.31
CA ILE A 171 16.60 -7.56 -3.11
C ILE A 171 15.20 -8.15 -3.25
N GLY A 172 14.42 -7.73 -4.25
CA GLY A 172 13.12 -8.30 -4.54
C GLY A 172 12.19 -7.37 -5.28
N THR A 173 10.95 -7.84 -5.46
CA THR A 173 9.90 -7.10 -6.16
C THR A 173 8.59 -7.18 -5.39
N THR A 174 7.75 -6.16 -5.55
CA THR A 174 6.36 -6.13 -5.07
C THR A 174 5.47 -5.47 -6.11
N LEU A 175 4.15 -5.56 -5.95
CA LEU A 175 3.19 -4.93 -6.86
C LEU A 175 2.58 -3.69 -6.18
N ALA A 176 2.50 -2.59 -6.91
CA ALA A 176 1.70 -1.44 -6.49
C ALA A 176 0.21 -1.77 -6.66
N ASP A 177 -0.59 -1.57 -5.61
CA ASP A 177 -2.04 -1.83 -5.63
C ASP A 177 -2.80 -0.84 -6.54
N GLY A 178 -4.13 -0.99 -6.62
CA GLY A 178 -4.98 -0.10 -7.44
C GLY A 178 -4.99 1.37 -6.99
N SER A 179 -4.50 1.68 -5.79
CA SER A 179 -4.29 3.03 -5.26
C SER A 179 -2.84 3.50 -5.39
N GLY A 180 -1.96 2.65 -5.90
CA GLY A 180 -0.53 2.90 -6.07
C GLY A 180 0.31 2.64 -4.82
N ASN A 181 -0.23 2.07 -3.76
CA ASN A 181 0.54 1.73 -2.56
C ASN A 181 1.28 0.41 -2.73
N TRP A 182 2.47 0.32 -2.15
CA TRP A 182 3.26 -0.91 -2.12
C TRP A 182 3.95 -1.08 -0.76
N SER A 183 4.27 -2.32 -0.42
CA SER A 183 5.03 -2.70 0.77
C SER A 183 5.94 -3.87 0.43
N PHE A 184 7.11 -3.91 1.09
CA PHE A 184 8.11 -4.95 0.90
C PHE A 184 8.95 -5.11 2.16
N THR A 185 8.96 -6.30 2.77
CA THR A 185 9.86 -6.65 3.87
C THR A 185 11.17 -7.12 3.29
N THR A 186 12.28 -6.54 3.71
CA THR A 186 13.60 -6.87 3.20
C THR A 186 14.03 -8.28 3.59
N PRO A 187 14.87 -8.96 2.80
CA PRO A 187 15.64 -10.09 3.30
C PRO A 187 16.53 -9.65 4.45
N ALA A 188 16.96 -10.60 5.30
CA ALA A 188 17.86 -10.31 6.40
C ALA A 188 19.16 -9.65 5.91
N MET A 189 19.50 -8.52 6.53
CA MET A 189 20.67 -7.70 6.20
C MET A 189 21.74 -7.85 7.29
N GLY A 190 22.98 -7.66 6.90
CA GLY A 190 24.09 -7.55 7.85
C GLY A 190 24.15 -6.16 8.48
N GLU A 191 25.09 -6.00 9.43
CA GLU A 191 25.39 -4.69 10.01
C GLU A 191 25.94 -3.70 9.00
N GLY A 192 25.67 -2.42 9.21
CA GLY A 192 26.16 -1.31 8.42
C GLY A 192 25.11 -0.54 7.65
N SER A 193 25.56 0.30 6.74
CA SER A 193 24.68 1.22 6.00
C SER A 193 24.03 0.55 4.79
N HIS A 194 22.71 0.69 4.68
CA HIS A 194 21.86 0.16 3.63
C HIS A 194 21.12 1.31 2.94
N ALA A 195 21.44 1.57 1.66
CA ALA A 195 20.77 2.57 0.85
C ALA A 195 19.74 1.87 -0.06
N PHE A 196 18.47 2.04 0.24
CA PHE A 196 17.37 1.48 -0.53
C PHE A 196 16.98 2.40 -1.67
N THR A 197 16.82 1.84 -2.85
CA THR A 197 16.25 2.48 -4.02
C THR A 197 15.22 1.57 -4.68
N ALA A 198 14.34 2.15 -5.48
CA ALA A 198 13.31 1.40 -6.19
C ALA A 198 13.14 1.88 -7.63
N THR A 199 12.72 1.00 -8.52
CA THR A 199 12.21 1.33 -9.85
C THR A 199 10.80 0.77 -10.01
N ALA A 200 9.98 1.39 -10.85
CA ALA A 200 8.67 0.87 -11.24
C ALA A 200 8.70 0.44 -12.70
N THR A 201 8.03 -0.67 -13.02
CA THR A 201 7.91 -1.21 -14.37
C THR A 201 6.45 -1.46 -14.69
N ASN A 202 5.99 -0.99 -15.85
CA ASN A 202 4.67 -1.25 -16.40
C ASN A 202 4.79 -1.87 -17.80
N GLY A 203 3.67 -2.00 -18.54
CA GLY A 203 3.64 -2.52 -19.91
C GLY A 203 4.43 -1.69 -20.94
N SER A 204 4.77 -0.44 -20.64
CA SER A 204 5.62 0.42 -21.50
C SER A 204 7.12 0.31 -21.18
N GLY A 205 7.49 -0.24 -20.02
CA GLY A 205 8.87 -0.39 -19.60
C GLY A 205 9.14 0.08 -18.17
N THR A 206 10.43 0.23 -17.85
CA THR A 206 10.90 0.64 -16.51
C THR A 206 11.17 2.13 -16.45
N GLY A 207 10.61 2.79 -15.44
CA GLY A 207 10.80 4.22 -15.16
C GLY A 207 12.12 4.52 -14.43
N PRO A 208 12.33 5.79 -14.06
CA PRO A 208 13.51 6.22 -13.32
C PRO A 208 13.59 5.60 -11.94
N VAL A 209 14.82 5.57 -11.37
CA VAL A 209 15.08 5.14 -9.99
C VAL A 209 14.59 6.20 -8.99
N SER A 210 14.12 5.75 -7.83
CA SER A 210 13.72 6.62 -6.72
C SER A 210 14.88 7.38 -6.09
N ALA A 211 14.58 8.37 -5.26
CA ALA A 211 15.52 8.84 -4.25
C ALA A 211 15.91 7.69 -3.32
N ALA A 212 17.15 7.74 -2.79
CA ALA A 212 17.61 6.74 -1.84
C ALA A 212 17.06 7.03 -0.42
N MET A 213 16.67 5.96 0.28
CA MET A 213 16.37 5.95 1.71
C MET A 213 17.41 5.11 2.41
N THR A 214 18.20 5.70 3.29
CA THR A 214 19.30 5.04 3.99
C THR A 214 18.90 4.70 5.42
N VAL A 215 19.23 3.50 5.89
CA VAL A 215 19.20 3.10 7.30
C VAL A 215 20.52 2.45 7.67
N ILE A 216 20.85 2.42 8.96
CA ILE A 216 22.05 1.77 9.49
C ILE A 216 21.60 0.62 10.37
N VAL A 217 21.88 -0.61 9.95
CA VAL A 217 21.62 -1.80 10.78
C VAL A 217 22.75 -1.94 11.78
N ASP A 218 22.41 -2.03 13.06
CA ASP A 218 23.33 -2.23 14.19
C ASP A 218 22.65 -3.16 15.19
N THR A 219 23.15 -4.39 15.30
CA THR A 219 22.67 -5.43 16.22
C THR A 219 23.66 -5.68 17.35
N THR A 220 24.71 -4.86 17.41
CA THR A 220 25.79 -5.01 18.37
C THR A 220 25.49 -4.24 19.65
N ALA A 221 25.21 -4.94 20.74
CA ALA A 221 24.97 -4.30 22.03
C ALA A 221 26.24 -3.59 22.55
N PRO A 222 26.10 -2.42 23.22
CA PRO A 222 27.20 -1.74 23.88
C PRO A 222 27.90 -2.62 24.91
N ASN A 223 29.14 -2.29 25.23
CA ASN A 223 29.81 -2.87 26.42
C ASN A 223 29.11 -2.46 27.72
N ALA A 224 29.18 -3.31 28.73
CA ALA A 224 28.63 -3.01 30.05
C ALA A 224 29.21 -1.68 30.58
N PRO A 225 28.36 -0.75 31.07
CA PRO A 225 28.83 0.52 31.61
C PRO A 225 29.69 0.32 32.90
N THR A 226 30.65 1.20 33.09
CA THR A 226 31.37 1.31 34.35
C THR A 226 30.86 2.50 35.14
N GLY A 227 30.97 2.45 36.48
CA GLY A 227 30.54 3.56 37.32
C GLY A 227 31.37 3.67 38.58
N GLN A 228 31.47 4.89 39.14
CA GLN A 228 32.11 5.18 40.40
C GLN A 228 31.37 6.33 41.10
N PHE A 229 31.06 6.13 42.37
CA PHE A 229 30.52 7.19 43.21
C PHE A 229 31.61 8.17 43.70
N ASN A 230 31.22 9.42 43.89
CA ASN A 230 31.99 10.34 44.71
C ASN A 230 31.89 9.92 46.21
N ALA A 231 32.75 10.53 47.03
CA ALA A 231 32.92 10.11 48.42
C ALA A 231 31.65 10.22 49.28
N ASP A 232 30.71 11.11 48.95
CA ASP A 232 29.48 11.34 49.73
C ASP A 232 28.23 10.65 49.14
N GLY A 233 28.37 9.84 48.11
CA GLY A 233 27.28 9.09 47.48
C GLY A 233 26.26 9.95 46.70
N SER A 234 26.56 11.21 46.43
CA SER A 234 25.64 12.11 45.75
C SER A 234 25.74 12.08 44.21
N VAL A 235 26.89 11.70 43.68
CA VAL A 235 27.16 11.71 42.23
C VAL A 235 27.75 10.38 41.79
N LEU A 236 27.19 9.78 40.76
CA LEU A 236 27.74 8.64 40.05
C LEU A 236 28.29 9.14 38.70
N THR A 237 29.54 8.84 38.40
CA THR A 237 30.18 9.09 37.11
C THR A 237 30.67 7.79 36.50
N GLY A 238 30.80 7.71 35.17
CA GLY A 238 31.28 6.49 34.54
C GLY A 238 31.51 6.61 33.06
N GLN A 239 31.73 5.47 32.43
CA GLN A 239 31.94 5.32 31.00
C GLN A 239 30.92 4.33 30.42
N ALA A 240 30.44 4.66 29.26
CA ALA A 240 29.57 3.82 28.42
C ALA A 240 29.86 4.13 26.93
N GLU A 241 29.22 3.45 26.04
CA GLU A 241 29.30 3.79 24.62
C GLU A 241 28.81 5.22 24.36
N ALA A 242 29.53 5.96 23.51
CA ALA A 242 29.18 7.34 23.20
C ALA A 242 27.78 7.45 22.58
N GLY A 243 26.93 8.32 23.11
CA GLY A 243 25.53 8.49 22.69
C GLY A 243 24.55 7.51 23.31
N SER A 244 25.00 6.44 23.99
CA SER A 244 24.09 5.49 24.62
C SER A 244 23.37 6.10 25.83
N THR A 245 22.19 5.58 26.12
CA THR A 245 21.44 5.87 27.33
C THR A 245 21.81 4.87 28.41
N VAL A 246 22.47 5.35 29.48
CA VAL A 246 22.80 4.53 30.65
C VAL A 246 21.60 4.53 31.61
N THR A 247 21.05 3.34 31.86
CA THR A 247 20.01 3.11 32.86
C THR A 247 20.65 2.61 34.14
N ILE A 248 20.44 3.31 35.26
CA ILE A 248 20.93 3.01 36.58
C ILE A 248 19.75 2.50 37.42
N ARG A 249 19.81 1.25 37.88
CA ARG A 249 18.77 0.64 38.71
C ARG A 249 19.25 0.42 40.12
N LEU A 250 18.51 0.97 41.07
CA LEU A 250 18.75 0.82 42.52
C LEU A 250 18.23 -0.53 43.01
N PRO A 251 18.67 -0.99 44.21
CA PRO A 251 18.20 -2.24 44.80
C PRO A 251 16.69 -2.28 45.07
N ASP A 252 16.06 -1.14 45.34
CA ASP A 252 14.61 -1.00 45.53
C ASP A 252 13.80 -1.02 44.21
N GLY A 253 14.50 -1.12 43.05
CA GLY A 253 13.91 -1.14 41.73
C GLY A 253 13.73 0.24 41.09
N THR A 254 14.01 1.33 41.79
CA THR A 254 14.01 2.70 41.22
C THR A 254 15.03 2.80 40.10
N THR A 255 14.68 3.49 38.99
CA THR A 255 15.56 3.67 37.85
C THR A 255 15.82 5.14 37.57
N TYR A 256 17.04 5.44 37.16
CA TYR A 256 17.48 6.74 36.65
C TYR A 256 18.15 6.53 35.29
N THR A 257 18.25 7.60 34.50
CA THR A 257 18.93 7.56 33.21
C THR A 257 19.92 8.70 33.08
N ALA A 258 21.00 8.46 32.36
CA ALA A 258 21.96 9.46 31.95
C ALA A 258 22.43 9.15 30.52
N THR A 259 22.74 10.16 29.71
CA THR A 259 23.29 9.95 28.36
C THR A 259 24.80 10.09 28.38
N ALA A 260 25.49 9.11 27.81
CA ALA A 260 26.93 9.18 27.59
C ALA A 260 27.25 10.22 26.50
N ASN A 261 28.15 11.13 26.78
CA ASN A 261 28.57 12.18 25.83
C ASN A 261 29.45 11.59 24.70
N ALA A 262 29.93 12.44 23.79
CA ALA A 262 30.77 12.02 22.66
C ALA A 262 32.09 11.34 23.06
N SER A 263 32.59 11.52 24.32
CA SER A 263 33.74 10.82 24.85
C SER A 263 33.36 9.55 25.63
N GLY A 264 32.08 9.16 25.66
CA GLY A 264 31.57 8.02 26.41
C GLY A 264 31.35 8.30 27.90
N SER A 265 31.60 9.49 28.39
CA SER A 265 31.45 9.82 29.82
C SER A 265 30.01 10.17 30.15
N TYR A 266 29.52 9.69 31.30
CA TYR A 266 28.21 10.06 31.83
C TYR A 266 28.31 10.49 33.29
N SER A 267 27.33 11.24 33.79
CA SER A 267 27.22 11.68 35.18
C SER A 267 25.74 11.75 35.58
N LEU A 268 25.43 11.26 36.78
CA LEU A 268 24.11 11.35 37.39
C LEU A 268 24.25 11.87 38.82
N THR A 269 23.47 12.91 39.15
CA THR A 269 23.36 13.43 40.54
C THR A 269 22.08 12.88 41.18
N PHE A 270 22.17 12.25 42.30
CA PHE A 270 21.03 11.73 43.04
C PHE A 270 20.47 12.78 43.99
N VAL A 271 19.14 12.90 44.02
CA VAL A 271 18.44 13.76 45.00
C VAL A 271 18.66 13.23 46.41
N ASN A 272 18.52 11.90 46.58
CA ASN A 272 18.85 11.19 47.84
C ASN A 272 20.19 10.49 47.67
N LYS A 273 21.16 10.83 48.53
CA LYS A 273 22.49 10.21 48.48
C LYS A 273 22.40 8.71 48.64
N GLN A 274 23.20 7.99 47.89
CA GLN A 274 23.33 6.53 47.96
C GLN A 274 24.48 6.20 48.93
N THR A 275 24.15 5.86 50.16
CA THR A 275 25.14 5.71 51.27
C THR A 275 24.96 4.43 52.10
N ASP A 276 24.16 3.49 51.59
CA ASP A 276 23.77 2.25 52.29
C ASP A 276 24.63 1.04 51.90
N GLY A 277 25.66 1.22 51.08
CA GLY A 277 26.46 0.12 50.55
C GLY A 277 25.74 -0.78 49.55
N GLY A 278 24.58 -0.34 49.02
CA GLY A 278 23.80 -1.11 48.05
C GLY A 278 24.51 -1.23 46.72
N THR A 279 24.24 -2.35 46.00
CA THR A 279 24.76 -2.56 44.67
C THR A 279 23.75 -2.07 43.61
N LEU A 280 24.14 -1.09 42.80
CA LEU A 280 23.37 -0.60 41.67
C LEU A 280 23.74 -1.38 40.41
N THR A 281 22.75 -1.61 39.55
CA THR A 281 22.94 -2.24 38.25
C THR A 281 22.90 -1.17 37.14
N LEU A 282 23.83 -1.24 36.22
CA LEU A 282 24.00 -0.31 35.12
C LEU A 282 23.81 -1.04 33.80
N THR A 283 23.00 -0.51 32.90
CA THR A 283 22.91 -0.99 31.49
C THR A 283 23.03 0.19 30.54
N ALA A 284 23.63 -0.01 29.37
CA ALA A 284 23.68 0.98 28.32
C ALA A 284 22.79 0.49 27.17
N THR A 285 21.97 1.40 26.63
CA THR A 285 21.18 1.14 25.43
C THR A 285 21.64 2.13 24.36
N ASP A 286 22.04 1.61 23.19
CA ASP A 286 22.50 2.43 22.06
C ASP A 286 21.33 3.07 21.30
N THR A 287 21.63 3.75 20.18
CA THR A 287 20.64 4.42 19.34
C THR A 287 19.82 3.46 18.48
N ALA A 288 20.27 2.19 18.31
CA ALA A 288 19.54 1.14 17.64
C ALA A 288 18.56 0.41 18.56
N GLY A 289 18.73 0.52 19.88
CA GLY A 289 17.91 -0.16 20.87
C GLY A 289 18.59 -1.37 21.51
N ASN A 290 19.84 -1.71 21.11
CA ASN A 290 20.57 -2.83 21.71
C ASN A 290 20.98 -2.47 23.12
N THR A 291 20.77 -3.39 24.06
CA THR A 291 21.06 -3.17 25.48
C THR A 291 22.22 -4.07 25.94
N SER A 292 23.19 -3.47 26.63
CA SER A 292 24.38 -4.12 27.14
C SER A 292 24.07 -5.19 28.20
N LEU A 293 25.03 -6.05 28.44
CA LEU A 293 25.09 -6.79 29.71
C LEU A 293 25.19 -5.81 30.90
N PRO A 294 24.68 -6.19 32.09
CA PRO A 294 24.70 -5.31 33.23
C PRO A 294 26.11 -5.13 33.80
N GLY A 295 26.51 -3.88 34.03
CA GLY A 295 27.60 -3.50 34.94
C GLY A 295 27.08 -3.34 36.37
N GLN A 296 27.97 -3.31 37.32
CA GLN A 296 27.64 -3.11 38.75
C GLN A 296 28.53 -2.04 39.36
N VAL A 297 27.96 -1.29 40.30
CA VAL A 297 28.66 -0.32 41.11
C VAL A 297 28.15 -0.40 42.55
N LEU A 298 29.06 -0.33 43.50
CA LEU A 298 28.73 -0.33 44.90
C LEU A 298 28.63 1.11 45.44
N ALA A 299 27.52 1.44 46.07
CA ALA A 299 27.37 2.71 46.77
C ALA A 299 28.33 2.78 48.01
N PRO A 300 28.82 3.98 48.40
CA PRO A 300 29.55 4.10 49.63
C PRO A 300 28.68 3.69 50.81
N ASN A 301 29.32 3.16 51.86
CA ASN A 301 28.68 2.83 53.11
C ASN A 301 29.13 3.87 54.15
N LEU A 302 28.27 4.85 54.45
CA LEU A 302 28.59 6.03 55.28
C LEU A 302 27.73 6.07 56.54
#